data_8b60f842358fff315d7f32eb4c473966
#
_entry.id   8b60f842358fff315d7f32eb4c473966
#
_cell.length_a   1.000
_cell.length_b   1.000
_cell.length_c   1.000
_cell.angle_alpha   90.00
_cell.angle_beta   90.00
_cell.angle_gamma   90.00
#
_symmetry.space_group_name_H-M   'P 1'
#
loop_
_entity.id
_entity.type
_entity.pdbx_description
1 polymer ?
#
loop_
_entity_poly.entity_id
_entity_poly.type
_entity_poly.pdbx_seq_one_letter_code
_entity_poly.pdbx_strand_id
1 'polypeptide(L)'
;MSEPTTVQYQIVFTRDPETGSVVAEIPALQLADFGVDVPEALERLQAMVIFHLDCLVQEGKRVPTDRGEEAGFYLRVALPPDAA
;
A
#
# COMPACT_ATOMS: atom_id res chain seq x y z
N MET A 1 10.04 -10.54 -23.45
CA MET A 1 8.84 -9.99 -22.82
C MET A 1 9.01 -10.05 -21.32
N SER A 2 8.99 -8.91 -20.66
CA SER A 2 9.20 -8.88 -19.21
C SER A 2 7.88 -9.03 -18.46
N GLU A 3 7.90 -9.76 -17.37
CA GLU A 3 6.73 -9.89 -16.52
C GLU A 3 6.60 -8.65 -15.64
N PRO A 4 5.37 -8.29 -15.23
CA PRO A 4 5.21 -7.17 -14.30
C PRO A 4 5.86 -7.52 -12.96
N THR A 5 6.52 -6.53 -12.39
CA THR A 5 7.08 -6.66 -11.06
C THR A 5 5.96 -6.53 -10.04
N THR A 6 5.87 -7.49 -9.13
CA THR A 6 4.91 -7.42 -8.04
C THR A 6 5.62 -6.99 -6.77
N VAL A 7 5.07 -5.98 -6.12
CA VAL A 7 5.54 -5.52 -4.82
C VAL A 7 4.45 -5.77 -3.79
N GLN A 8 4.83 -5.90 -2.53
CA GLN A 8 3.87 -6.14 -1.46
C GLN A 8 4.24 -5.32 -0.24
N TYR A 9 3.22 -4.98 0.53
CA TYR A 9 3.37 -4.16 1.74
C TYR A 9 2.47 -4.68 2.83
N GLN A 10 3.01 -4.79 4.04
CA GLN A 10 2.21 -5.12 5.20
C GLN A 10 1.27 -3.96 5.51
N ILE A 11 0.01 -4.28 5.78
CA ILE A 11 -1.00 -3.32 6.20
C ILE A 11 -1.30 -3.55 7.66
N VAL A 12 -1.30 -2.48 8.44
CA VAL A 12 -1.71 -2.51 9.85
C VAL A 12 -3.03 -1.77 9.96
N PHE A 13 -4.03 -2.44 10.54
CA PHE A 13 -5.34 -1.83 10.77
C PHE A 13 -5.47 -1.48 12.25
N THR A 14 -5.95 -0.28 12.51
CA THR A 14 -6.17 0.21 13.88
C THR A 14 -7.53 0.90 13.92
N ARG A 15 -8.24 0.75 15.03
CA ARG A 15 -9.49 1.47 15.23
C ARG A 15 -9.24 2.67 16.12
N ASP A 16 -9.69 3.84 15.67
CA ASP A 16 -9.63 5.05 16.47
C ASP A 16 -10.69 4.96 17.56
N PRO A 17 -10.30 4.99 18.86
CA PRO A 17 -11.27 4.85 19.94
C PRO A 17 -12.22 6.04 20.08
N GLU A 18 -11.85 7.21 19.58
CA GLU A 18 -12.68 8.39 19.70
C GLU A 18 -13.76 8.47 18.63
N THR A 19 -13.39 8.14 17.39
CA THR A 19 -14.30 8.28 16.24
C THR A 19 -14.89 6.95 15.79
N GLY A 20 -14.28 5.84 16.18
CA GLY A 20 -14.65 4.52 15.67
C GLY A 20 -14.16 4.23 14.26
N SER A 21 -13.44 5.17 13.66
CA SER A 21 -12.92 4.98 12.31
C SER A 21 -11.82 3.92 12.29
N VAL A 22 -11.71 3.25 11.15
CA VAL A 22 -10.63 2.30 10.90
C VAL A 22 -9.51 3.01 10.17
N VAL A 23 -8.28 2.87 10.67
CA VAL A 23 -7.09 3.40 10.01
C VAL A 23 -6.33 2.24 9.40
N ALA A 24 -5.99 2.36 8.13
CA ALA A 24 -5.14 1.40 7.43
C ALA A 24 -3.81 2.08 7.13
N GLU A 25 -2.72 1.44 7.52
CA GLU A 25 -1.40 2.02 7.41
C GLU A 25 -0.43 1.06 6.75
N ILE A 26 0.44 1.58 5.90
CA ILE A 26 1.57 0.83 5.35
C ILE A 26 2.85 1.49 5.89
N PRO A 27 3.44 0.92 6.94
CA PRO A 27 4.63 1.53 7.55
C PRO A 27 5.80 1.68 6.57
N ALA A 28 5.98 0.71 5.68
CA ALA A 28 7.09 0.74 4.72
C ALA A 28 7.05 1.95 3.79
N LEU A 29 5.86 2.47 3.52
CA LEU A 29 5.68 3.64 2.66
C LEU A 29 5.34 4.90 3.45
N GLN A 30 5.10 4.77 4.74
CA GLN A 30 4.66 5.86 5.60
C GLN A 30 3.36 6.49 5.09
N LEU A 31 2.46 5.64 4.58
CA LEU A 31 1.15 6.04 4.09
C LEU A 31 0.07 5.48 4.99
N ALA A 32 -0.99 6.24 5.19
CA ALA A 32 -2.14 5.82 5.97
C ALA A 32 -3.39 6.54 5.47
N ASP A 33 -4.52 5.87 5.57
CA ASP A 33 -5.81 6.49 5.31
C ASP A 33 -6.83 5.83 6.22
N PHE A 34 -8.02 6.38 6.26
CA PHE A 34 -9.05 5.91 7.18
C PHE A 34 -10.38 5.78 6.47
N GLY A 35 -11.29 5.04 7.10
CA GLY A 35 -12.63 4.87 6.62
C GLY A 35 -13.55 4.46 7.76
N VAL A 36 -14.84 4.33 7.47
CA VAL A 36 -15.81 3.91 8.47
C VAL A 36 -15.66 2.43 8.83
N ASP A 37 -15.09 1.66 7.93
CA ASP A 37 -14.83 0.23 8.11
C ASP A 37 -13.56 -0.17 7.36
N VAL A 38 -13.18 -1.44 7.50
CA VAL A 38 -11.98 -1.96 6.84
C VAL A 38 -12.05 -1.84 5.32
N PRO A 39 -13.15 -2.23 4.66
CA PRO A 39 -13.20 -2.10 3.19
C PRO A 39 -12.99 -0.68 2.70
N GLU A 40 -13.60 0.31 3.35
CA GLU A 40 -13.44 1.70 2.93
C GLU A 40 -12.01 2.20 3.18
N ALA A 41 -11.45 1.91 4.34
CA ALA A 41 -10.07 2.30 4.65
C ALA A 41 -9.10 1.68 3.65
N LEU A 42 -9.30 0.41 3.32
CA LEU A 42 -8.44 -0.29 2.36
C LEU A 42 -8.57 0.30 0.96
N GLU A 43 -9.79 0.60 0.53
CA GLU A 43 -10.02 1.19 -0.80
C GLU A 43 -9.31 2.53 -0.93
N ARG A 44 -9.42 3.37 0.08
CA ARG A 44 -8.74 4.66 0.07
C ARG A 44 -7.23 4.52 0.08
N LEU A 45 -6.73 3.61 0.91
CA LEU A 45 -5.29 3.38 0.99
C LEU A 45 -4.74 2.84 -0.33
N GLN A 46 -5.46 1.93 -0.99
CA GLN A 46 -5.05 1.40 -2.29
C GLN A 46 -4.89 2.50 -3.33
N ALA A 47 -5.85 3.42 -3.39
CA ALA A 47 -5.77 4.54 -4.34
C ALA A 47 -4.55 5.40 -4.07
N MET A 48 -4.26 5.67 -2.79
CA MET A 48 -3.10 6.44 -2.40
C MET A 48 -1.80 5.73 -2.76
N VAL A 49 -1.74 4.41 -2.52
CA VAL A 49 -0.55 3.62 -2.84
C VAL A 49 -0.28 3.61 -4.34
N ILE A 50 -1.31 3.38 -5.15
CA ILE A 50 -1.16 3.36 -6.61
C ILE A 50 -0.60 4.69 -7.10
N PHE A 51 -1.15 5.79 -6.63
CA PHE A 51 -0.67 7.12 -7.00
C PHE A 51 0.78 7.34 -6.56
N HIS A 52 1.10 6.95 -5.33
CA HIS A 52 2.45 7.11 -4.79
C HIS A 52 3.48 6.31 -5.59
N LEU A 53 3.16 5.05 -5.90
CA LEU A 53 4.07 4.20 -6.67
C LEU A 53 4.24 4.71 -8.10
N ASP A 54 3.17 5.22 -8.70
CA ASP A 54 3.25 5.80 -10.03
C ASP A 54 4.20 6.99 -10.05
N CYS A 55 4.14 7.85 -9.03
CA CYS A 55 5.07 8.97 -8.89
C CYS A 55 6.51 8.51 -8.76
N LEU A 56 6.76 7.46 -7.96
CA LEU A 56 8.12 6.94 -7.81
C LEU A 56 8.66 6.41 -9.13
N VAL A 57 7.84 5.69 -9.88
CA VAL A 57 8.23 5.15 -11.17
C VAL A 57 8.56 6.27 -12.15
N GLN A 58 7.70 7.29 -12.21
CA GLN A 58 7.90 8.42 -13.13
C GLN A 58 9.16 9.21 -12.78
N GLU A 59 9.50 9.29 -11.50
CA GLU A 59 10.69 9.99 -11.05
C GLU A 59 11.95 9.14 -11.15
N GLY A 60 11.83 7.88 -11.55
CA GLY A 60 12.95 6.96 -11.62
C GLY A 60 13.48 6.55 -10.26
N LYS A 61 12.68 6.69 -9.23
CA LYS A 61 13.07 6.30 -7.89
C LYS A 61 12.81 4.83 -7.64
N ARG A 62 13.55 4.28 -6.69
CA ARG A 62 13.40 2.89 -6.30
C ARG A 62 12.05 2.67 -5.61
N VAL A 63 11.34 1.62 -6.00
CA VAL A 63 10.08 1.24 -5.36
C VAL A 63 10.39 0.21 -4.27
N PRO A 64 10.14 0.55 -2.98
CA PRO A 64 10.38 -0.40 -1.90
C PRO A 64 9.35 -1.53 -1.91
N THR A 65 9.70 -2.63 -1.29
CA THR A 65 8.77 -3.75 -1.11
C THR A 65 9.09 -4.43 0.22
N ASP A 66 8.06 -4.94 0.89
CA ASP A 66 8.25 -5.76 2.08
C ASP A 66 8.61 -7.18 1.70
N ARG A 67 9.36 -7.85 2.58
CA ARG A 67 9.76 -9.22 2.34
C ARG A 67 8.65 -10.24 2.64
N GLY A 68 7.65 -9.84 3.43
CA GLY A 68 6.56 -10.73 3.79
C GLY A 68 6.92 -11.75 4.85
N GLU A 69 7.90 -11.44 5.68
CA GLU A 69 8.37 -12.36 6.72
C GLU A 69 7.45 -12.40 7.94
N GLU A 70 6.71 -11.34 8.18
CA GLU A 70 5.83 -11.25 9.33
C GLU A 70 4.41 -11.68 8.97
N ALA A 71 3.72 -12.28 9.95
CA ALA A 71 2.31 -12.61 9.80
C ALA A 71 1.48 -11.33 9.74
N GLY A 72 0.35 -11.38 9.04
CA GLY A 72 -0.55 -10.24 8.93
C GLY A 72 -1.14 -10.12 7.55
N PHE A 73 -1.69 -8.94 7.27
CA PHE A 73 -2.29 -8.64 5.99
C PHE A 73 -1.29 -7.94 5.08
N TYR A 74 -1.32 -8.30 3.81
CA TYR A 74 -0.43 -7.71 2.81
C TYR A 74 -1.21 -7.24 1.61
N LEU A 75 -0.85 -6.08 1.10
CA LEU A 75 -1.36 -5.57 -0.16
C LEU A 75 -0.32 -5.85 -1.25
N ARG A 76 -0.75 -6.52 -2.32
CA ARG A 76 0.10 -6.78 -3.48
C ARG A 76 -0.29 -5.86 -4.61
N VAL A 77 0.70 -5.26 -5.23
CA VAL A 77 0.50 -4.34 -6.35
C VAL A 77 1.40 -4.76 -7.48
N ALA A 78 0.82 -4.91 -8.67
CA ALA A 78 1.58 -5.19 -9.88
C ALA A 78 2.00 -3.87 -10.51
N LEU A 79 3.31 -3.70 -10.71
CA LEU A 79 3.82 -2.54 -11.42
C LEU A 79 3.81 -2.79 -12.93
N PRO A 80 3.66 -1.74 -13.74
CA PRO A 80 3.73 -1.91 -15.20
C PRO A 80 5.08 -2.49 -15.62
N PRO A 81 5.13 -3.28 -16.72
CA PRO A 81 6.39 -3.87 -17.16
C PRO A 81 7.47 -2.86 -17.53
N ASP A 82 7.08 -1.66 -17.91
CA ASP A 82 8.02 -0.59 -18.28
C ASP A 82 8.42 0.29 -17.09
N ALA A 83 8.08 -0.14 -15.88
CA ALA A 83 8.39 0.60 -14.65
C ALA A 83 9.81 0.34 -14.15
N ALA A 84 10.62 -0.27 -14.95
CA ALA A 84 11.99 -0.58 -14.57
C ALA A 84 12.91 0.64 -14.63
#